data_02017011918ce21830e7db1072765e20
#
_entry.id   02017011918ce21830e7db1072765e20
#
_cell.length_a   1.000
_cell.length_b   1.000
_cell.length_c   1.000
_cell.angle_alpha   90.00
_cell.angle_beta   90.00
_cell.angle_gamma   90.00
#
_symmetry.space_group_name_H-M   'P 1'
#
loop_
_entity.id
_entity.type
_entity.pdbx_description
1 polymer ?
#
loop_
_entity_poly.entity_id
_entity_poly.type
_entity_poly.pdbx_seq_one_letter_code
_entity_poly.pdbx_strand_id
1 'polypeptide(L)'
;MNGLRIKKEAAALLAFLCALVFAGCTGGGDTSSDTVLVNAKAEKFKEFRVEKFNLKFSTPDDWQEDNKDTELDWYCENSSVGMGIFGYYRSDFADSANVTDILSQQSKDNMERYQNVQKVEHTPEFVSTDKKITAELYSAEYEGAKIYQYFCYVEFKENDEFFWVTFSSQPSYMKKNFKMLEKIIDSFEIEKGGEK
;
A
#
# COMPACT_ATOMS: atom_id res chain seq x y z
N MET A 1 -0.13 25.53 21.96
CA MET A 1 0.25 24.94 20.67
C MET A 1 1.12 23.70 20.97
N ASN A 2 0.47 22.56 21.20
CA ASN A 2 1.17 21.30 21.43
C ASN A 2 1.19 20.56 20.09
N GLY A 3 2.33 20.70 19.41
CA GLY A 3 2.55 20.01 18.14
C GLY A 3 2.54 18.51 18.35
N LEU A 4 1.77 17.86 17.53
CA LEU A 4 1.67 16.42 17.38
C LEU A 4 3.11 15.85 17.21
N ARG A 5 3.64 15.19 18.23
CA ARG A 5 4.85 14.37 18.11
C ARG A 5 4.45 13.03 17.45
N ILE A 6 4.10 13.07 16.17
CA ILE A 6 4.19 11.87 15.34
C ILE A 6 5.70 11.58 15.27
N LYS A 7 6.09 10.42 15.74
CA LYS A 7 7.51 10.03 15.80
C LYS A 7 8.11 10.20 14.41
N LYS A 8 9.11 11.06 14.28
CA LYS A 8 9.87 11.33 13.03
C LYS A 8 10.59 10.08 12.47
N GLU A 9 10.42 8.95 13.12
CA GLU A 9 11.10 7.69 12.82
C GLU A 9 10.42 6.90 11.69
N ALA A 10 9.10 7.07 11.45
CA ALA A 10 8.41 6.42 10.33
C ALA A 10 8.89 6.88 8.94
N ALA A 11 9.66 7.95 8.88
CA ALA A 11 10.15 8.51 7.63
C ALA A 11 11.34 7.74 6.99
N ALA A 12 12.04 6.91 7.74
CA ALA A 12 13.29 6.30 7.27
C ALA A 12 13.10 5.01 6.46
N LEU A 13 11.96 4.34 6.58
CA LEU A 13 11.83 2.95 6.16
C LEU A 13 11.24 2.68 4.77
N LEU A 14 10.48 3.61 4.21
CA LEU A 14 9.98 3.41 2.84
C LEU A 14 11.10 3.35 1.77
N ALA A 15 12.31 3.80 2.11
CA ALA A 15 13.46 3.71 1.20
C ALA A 15 13.94 2.26 0.99
N PHE A 16 13.69 1.36 1.94
CA PHE A 16 14.11 -0.05 1.84
C PHE A 16 13.22 -0.87 0.91
N LEU A 17 11.95 -0.46 0.75
CA LEU A 17 10.98 -1.14 -0.11
C LEU A 17 11.37 -1.18 -1.59
N CYS A 18 12.19 -0.23 -2.06
CA CYS A 18 12.53 -0.13 -3.49
C CYS A 18 13.80 -0.90 -3.88
N ALA A 19 14.64 -1.29 -2.92
CA ALA A 19 15.96 -1.85 -3.23
C ALA A 19 15.92 -3.30 -3.76
N LEU A 20 14.86 -4.04 -3.49
CA LEU A 20 14.77 -5.46 -3.83
C LEU A 20 14.14 -5.76 -5.21
N VAL A 21 13.44 -4.80 -5.81
CA VAL A 21 12.70 -5.03 -7.06
C VAL A 21 13.58 -4.99 -8.32
N PHE A 22 14.84 -4.54 -8.23
CA PHE A 22 15.65 -4.25 -9.42
C PHE A 22 16.73 -5.28 -9.77
N ALA A 23 16.82 -6.40 -9.08
CA ALA A 23 17.88 -7.40 -9.33
C ALA A 23 17.62 -8.35 -10.53
N GLY A 24 16.76 -8.01 -11.47
CA GLY A 24 16.53 -8.90 -12.61
C GLY A 24 15.88 -8.24 -13.81
N CYS A 25 16.70 -7.98 -14.83
CA CYS A 25 16.44 -8.05 -16.27
C CYS A 25 17.10 -6.92 -17.06
N THR A 26 18.40 -7.10 -17.38
CA THR A 26 18.98 -6.55 -18.60
C THR A 26 18.92 -7.65 -19.67
N GLY A 27 18.04 -7.52 -20.64
CA GLY A 27 17.96 -8.40 -21.79
C GLY A 27 17.01 -7.83 -22.82
N GLY A 28 17.57 -7.15 -23.83
CA GLY A 28 16.81 -6.65 -24.97
C GLY A 28 16.48 -7.79 -25.96
N GLY A 29 15.44 -7.61 -26.75
CA GLY A 29 15.12 -8.49 -27.87
C GLY A 29 13.71 -8.26 -28.39
N ASP A 30 13.63 -7.70 -29.59
CA ASP A 30 12.44 -7.43 -30.39
C ASP A 30 11.62 -8.68 -30.78
N THR A 31 10.34 -8.38 -31.11
CA THR A 31 9.43 -9.04 -32.05
C THR A 31 8.92 -10.44 -31.76
N SER A 32 7.62 -10.57 -31.53
CA SER A 32 6.60 -11.00 -32.50
C SER A 32 5.27 -11.28 -31.78
N SER A 33 4.19 -10.91 -32.47
CA SER A 33 2.82 -11.19 -32.09
C SER A 33 2.55 -12.69 -32.11
N ASP A 34 2.38 -13.25 -30.92
CA ASP A 34 1.65 -14.51 -30.75
C ASP A 34 0.56 -14.28 -29.70
N THR A 35 -0.67 -14.36 -30.18
CA THR A 35 -1.87 -14.34 -29.35
C THR A 35 -1.91 -15.64 -28.53
N VAL A 36 -1.10 -15.71 -27.51
CA VAL A 36 -1.22 -16.75 -26.50
C VAL A 36 -2.48 -16.39 -25.70
N LEU A 37 -3.54 -17.15 -25.91
CA LEU A 37 -4.65 -17.26 -24.96
C LEU A 37 -4.06 -17.77 -23.64
N VAL A 38 -3.55 -16.85 -22.83
CA VAL A 38 -3.21 -17.15 -21.45
C VAL A 38 -4.55 -17.43 -20.77
N ASN A 39 -4.85 -18.69 -20.54
CA ASN A 39 -5.85 -19.11 -19.57
C ASN A 39 -5.50 -18.34 -18.29
N ALA A 40 -6.30 -17.33 -17.97
CA ALA A 40 -6.19 -16.60 -16.71
C ALA A 40 -6.43 -17.64 -15.60
N LYS A 41 -5.33 -18.16 -15.06
CA LYS A 41 -5.36 -19.02 -13.88
C LYS A 41 -6.04 -18.18 -12.81
N ALA A 42 -7.19 -18.63 -12.30
CA ALA A 42 -7.92 -17.90 -11.27
C ALA A 42 -6.91 -17.56 -10.16
N GLU A 43 -6.71 -16.27 -9.92
CA GLU A 43 -5.80 -15.77 -8.89
C GLU A 43 -6.27 -16.33 -7.55
N LYS A 44 -5.43 -17.13 -6.91
CA LYS A 44 -5.70 -17.62 -5.56
C LYS A 44 -5.28 -16.57 -4.58
N PHE A 45 -6.11 -16.33 -3.58
CA PHE A 45 -5.84 -15.41 -2.49
C PHE A 45 -5.63 -16.19 -1.20
N LYS A 46 -4.73 -15.71 -0.36
CA LYS A 46 -4.52 -16.20 1.01
C LYS A 46 -4.79 -15.08 2.00
N GLU A 47 -5.27 -15.45 3.18
CA GLU A 47 -5.61 -14.55 4.26
C GLU A 47 -4.41 -14.23 5.12
N PHE A 48 -4.33 -12.97 5.56
CA PHE A 48 -3.37 -12.46 6.53
C PHE A 48 -4.06 -11.71 7.65
N ARG A 49 -3.33 -11.52 8.76
CA ARG A 49 -3.81 -10.82 9.95
C ARG A 49 -2.76 -9.87 10.48
N VAL A 50 -3.21 -8.69 10.90
CA VAL A 50 -2.43 -7.76 11.73
C VAL A 50 -3.05 -7.80 13.13
N GLU A 51 -2.52 -8.66 13.99
CA GLU A 51 -3.09 -8.98 15.32
C GLU A 51 -3.34 -7.75 16.19
N LYS A 52 -2.43 -6.76 16.14
CA LYS A 52 -2.53 -5.52 16.91
C LYS A 52 -3.86 -4.76 16.69
N PHE A 53 -4.43 -4.87 15.50
CA PHE A 53 -5.65 -4.18 15.10
C PHE A 53 -6.83 -5.11 14.82
N ASN A 54 -6.68 -6.40 15.04
CA ASN A 54 -7.62 -7.43 14.58
C ASN A 54 -7.99 -7.27 13.09
N LEU A 55 -7.07 -6.70 12.31
CA LEU A 55 -7.26 -6.51 10.88
C LEU A 55 -7.00 -7.82 10.14
N LYS A 56 -7.98 -8.24 9.35
CA LYS A 56 -7.89 -9.35 8.42
C LYS A 56 -8.01 -8.85 6.99
N PHE A 57 -7.27 -9.45 6.06
CA PHE A 57 -7.32 -9.13 4.64
C PHE A 57 -6.72 -10.26 3.80
N SER A 58 -6.87 -10.17 2.48
CA SER A 58 -6.39 -11.20 1.56
C SER A 58 -5.49 -10.60 0.48
N THR A 59 -4.39 -11.29 0.17
CA THR A 59 -3.50 -10.98 -0.96
C THR A 59 -3.37 -12.19 -1.89
N PRO A 60 -2.88 -12.02 -3.12
CA PRO A 60 -2.49 -13.15 -3.96
C PRO A 60 -1.55 -14.12 -3.21
N ASP A 61 -1.67 -15.41 -3.48
CA ASP A 61 -0.97 -16.47 -2.74
C ASP A 61 0.55 -16.51 -2.98
N ASP A 62 1.03 -15.83 -4.02
CA ASP A 62 2.46 -15.67 -4.35
C ASP A 62 3.15 -14.55 -3.55
N TRP A 63 2.39 -13.69 -2.83
CA TRP A 63 2.98 -12.67 -1.99
C TRP A 63 3.51 -13.27 -0.69
N GLN A 64 4.68 -12.84 -0.26
CA GLN A 64 5.34 -13.34 0.94
C GLN A 64 5.41 -12.26 2.00
N GLU A 65 5.02 -12.62 3.21
CA GLU A 65 5.17 -11.76 4.38
C GLU A 65 6.64 -11.66 4.78
N ASP A 66 7.13 -10.43 4.97
CA ASP A 66 8.45 -10.15 5.50
C ASP A 66 8.39 -8.98 6.50
N ASN A 67 8.04 -9.29 7.74
CA ASN A 67 7.96 -8.31 8.83
C ASN A 67 9.28 -8.16 9.59
N LYS A 68 10.38 -8.65 9.05
CA LYS A 68 11.70 -8.51 9.68
C LYS A 68 12.22 -7.11 9.42
N ASP A 69 12.70 -6.47 10.49
CA ASP A 69 13.40 -5.18 10.43
C ASP A 69 12.59 -4.01 9.81
N THR A 70 11.25 -4.03 9.94
CA THR A 70 10.39 -2.95 9.47
C THR A 70 9.67 -2.25 10.62
N GLU A 71 9.44 -0.93 10.51
CA GLU A 71 8.61 -0.16 11.43
C GLU A 71 7.12 -0.23 11.04
N LEU A 72 6.80 -0.90 9.94
CA LEU A 72 5.44 -1.16 9.50
C LEU A 72 4.74 -2.11 10.49
N ASP A 73 3.45 -1.94 10.68
CA ASP A 73 2.66 -2.91 11.43
C ASP A 73 2.53 -4.23 10.66
N TRP A 74 2.68 -4.19 9.35
CA TRP A 74 2.76 -5.37 8.49
C TRP A 74 3.34 -5.05 7.11
N TYR A 75 4.09 -6.00 6.54
CA TYR A 75 4.69 -5.91 5.22
C TYR A 75 4.66 -7.23 4.46
N CYS A 76 4.38 -7.16 3.17
CA CYS A 76 4.55 -8.28 2.24
C CYS A 76 4.99 -7.80 0.87
N GLU A 77 5.52 -8.72 0.10
CA GLU A 77 5.94 -8.46 -1.27
C GLU A 77 5.90 -9.71 -2.16
N ASN A 78 5.96 -9.45 -3.45
CA ASN A 78 6.45 -10.40 -4.44
C ASN A 78 7.54 -9.72 -5.27
N SER A 79 8.05 -10.40 -6.31
CA SER A 79 9.12 -9.86 -7.17
C SER A 79 8.78 -8.55 -7.91
N SER A 80 7.55 -8.06 -7.85
CA SER A 80 7.06 -6.94 -8.67
C SER A 80 6.41 -5.81 -7.88
N VAL A 81 5.96 -6.07 -6.67
CA VAL A 81 5.26 -5.09 -5.82
C VAL A 81 5.53 -5.36 -4.35
N GLY A 82 5.75 -4.30 -3.58
CA GLY A 82 5.74 -4.33 -2.13
C GLY A 82 4.50 -3.62 -1.60
N MET A 83 3.94 -4.13 -0.50
CA MET A 83 2.81 -3.56 0.23
C MET A 83 3.17 -3.41 1.70
N GLY A 84 2.96 -2.21 2.23
CA GLY A 84 3.12 -1.93 3.66
C GLY A 84 1.84 -1.40 4.28
N ILE A 85 1.62 -1.72 5.56
CA ILE A 85 0.48 -1.26 6.35
C ILE A 85 0.98 -0.58 7.62
N PHE A 86 0.48 0.64 7.88
CA PHE A 86 0.51 1.29 9.17
C PHE A 86 -0.91 1.40 9.71
N GLY A 87 -1.13 0.96 10.91
CA GLY A 87 -2.41 1.08 11.59
C GLY A 87 -2.36 2.17 12.67
N TYR A 88 -3.47 2.84 12.87
CA TYR A 88 -3.66 3.90 13.84
C TYR A 88 -5.01 3.77 14.52
N TYR A 89 -5.08 4.20 15.77
CA TYR A 89 -6.34 4.43 16.47
C TYR A 89 -6.74 5.92 16.41
N ARG A 90 -8.00 6.22 16.52
CA ARG A 90 -8.49 7.61 16.58
C ARG A 90 -7.78 8.40 17.69
N SER A 91 -7.48 7.75 18.80
CA SER A 91 -6.78 8.35 19.94
C SER A 91 -5.33 8.78 19.65
N ASP A 92 -4.74 8.32 18.55
CA ASP A 92 -3.40 8.73 18.15
C ASP A 92 -3.40 10.15 17.54
N PHE A 93 -4.57 10.72 17.29
CA PHE A 93 -4.79 12.03 16.68
C PHE A 93 -5.58 12.95 17.59
N ALA A 94 -5.49 14.27 17.37
CA ALA A 94 -6.35 15.23 18.05
C ALA A 94 -7.82 15.01 17.65
N ASP A 95 -8.76 15.22 18.57
CA ASP A 95 -10.21 14.96 18.37
C ASP A 95 -10.80 15.64 17.11
N SER A 96 -10.33 16.85 16.80
CA SER A 96 -10.78 17.62 15.64
C SER A 96 -9.98 17.37 14.36
N ALA A 97 -9.00 16.44 14.37
CA ALA A 97 -8.14 16.22 13.25
C ALA A 97 -8.85 15.44 12.13
N ASN A 98 -8.67 15.87 10.89
CA ASN A 98 -8.96 15.04 9.73
C ASN A 98 -7.80 14.07 9.50
N VAL A 99 -7.98 12.83 9.88
CA VAL A 99 -6.92 11.80 9.81
C VAL A 99 -6.46 11.58 8.37
N THR A 100 -7.39 11.52 7.43
CA THR A 100 -7.06 11.34 6.00
C THR A 100 -6.15 12.46 5.48
N ASP A 101 -6.40 13.73 5.87
CA ASP A 101 -5.54 14.85 5.46
C ASP A 101 -4.15 14.75 6.07
N ILE A 102 -4.04 14.29 7.32
CA ILE A 102 -2.75 14.08 7.99
C ILE A 102 -1.96 12.99 7.27
N LEU A 103 -2.59 11.85 6.98
CA LEU A 103 -1.92 10.73 6.30
C LEU A 103 -1.56 11.10 4.84
N SER A 104 -2.41 11.88 4.15
CA SER A 104 -2.07 12.41 2.82
C SER A 104 -0.87 13.34 2.88
N GLN A 105 -0.78 14.23 3.88
CA GLN A 105 0.40 15.09 4.04
C GLN A 105 1.65 14.26 4.35
N GLN A 106 1.53 13.25 5.20
CA GLN A 106 2.63 12.33 5.52
C GLN A 106 3.12 11.54 4.29
N SER A 107 2.20 11.16 3.38
CA SER A 107 2.57 10.55 2.10
C SER A 107 3.37 11.52 1.22
N LYS A 108 2.98 12.79 1.14
CA LYS A 108 3.72 13.83 0.40
C LYS A 108 5.12 14.03 0.99
N ASP A 109 5.23 14.13 2.31
CA ASP A 109 6.51 14.29 3.00
C ASP A 109 7.42 13.07 2.73
N ASN A 110 6.85 11.87 2.67
CA ASN A 110 7.59 10.66 2.29
C ASN A 110 8.09 10.70 0.83
N MET A 111 7.34 11.33 -0.06
CA MET A 111 7.75 11.46 -1.45
C MET A 111 8.91 12.45 -1.67
N GLU A 112 9.20 13.36 -0.72
CA GLU A 112 10.31 14.33 -0.83
C GLU A 112 11.69 13.69 -0.99
N ARG A 113 11.84 12.43 -0.59
CA ARG A 113 13.10 11.67 -0.74
C ARG A 113 13.35 11.14 -2.15
N TYR A 114 12.33 11.16 -3.00
CA TYR A 114 12.41 10.69 -4.38
C TYR A 114 12.68 11.84 -5.35
N GLN A 115 13.16 11.51 -6.54
CA GLN A 115 13.36 12.51 -7.61
C GLN A 115 12.15 12.51 -8.56
N ASN A 116 11.95 13.63 -9.25
CA ASN A 116 10.94 13.77 -10.31
C ASN A 116 9.52 13.37 -9.89
N VAL A 117 9.14 13.71 -8.65
CA VAL A 117 7.84 13.35 -8.06
C VAL A 117 6.71 14.09 -8.76
N GLN A 118 5.70 13.36 -9.19
CA GLN A 118 4.48 13.90 -9.80
C GLN A 118 3.27 13.13 -9.29
N LYS A 119 2.21 13.85 -8.91
CA LYS A 119 0.91 13.23 -8.65
C LYS A 119 0.30 12.79 -9.98
N VAL A 120 -0.16 11.55 -10.03
CA VAL A 120 -0.77 10.93 -11.22
C VAL A 120 -2.27 10.87 -11.03
N GLU A 121 -3.02 11.30 -12.05
CA GLU A 121 -4.48 11.15 -12.05
C GLU A 121 -4.83 9.66 -12.09
N HIS A 122 -5.53 9.21 -11.06
CA HIS A 122 -6.07 7.87 -10.94
C HIS A 122 -7.35 7.95 -10.09
N THR A 123 -8.43 7.40 -10.61
CA THR A 123 -9.69 7.31 -9.89
C THR A 123 -9.91 5.85 -9.49
N PRO A 124 -9.70 5.50 -8.21
CA PRO A 124 -9.90 4.14 -7.73
C PRO A 124 -11.40 3.77 -7.75
N GLU A 125 -11.67 2.51 -8.04
CA GLU A 125 -13.02 1.93 -8.04
C GLU A 125 -13.27 1.20 -6.69
N PHE A 126 -13.46 1.97 -5.61
CA PHE A 126 -13.80 1.40 -4.31
C PHE A 126 -15.31 1.41 -4.07
N VAL A 127 -15.87 0.24 -3.83
CA VAL A 127 -17.26 0.06 -3.44
C VAL A 127 -17.31 -0.60 -2.07
N SER A 128 -17.27 0.21 -1.01
CA SER A 128 -17.35 -0.30 0.35
C SER A 128 -18.47 0.37 1.14
N THR A 129 -19.26 -0.44 1.87
CA THR A 129 -20.36 0.04 2.72
C THR A 129 -19.88 0.37 4.13
N ASP A 130 -18.84 -0.28 4.61
CA ASP A 130 -18.31 -0.23 5.98
C ASP A 130 -17.05 0.64 6.11
N LYS A 131 -16.39 0.96 4.98
CA LYS A 131 -15.15 1.74 4.94
C LYS A 131 -15.31 3.00 4.10
N LYS A 132 -14.57 4.04 4.46
CA LYS A 132 -14.26 5.18 3.58
C LYS A 132 -12.83 5.00 3.12
N ILE A 133 -12.62 4.97 1.82
CA ILE A 133 -11.30 4.77 1.22
C ILE A 133 -10.97 5.97 0.34
N THR A 134 -9.81 6.56 0.56
CA THR A 134 -9.24 7.62 -0.27
C THR A 134 -7.89 7.13 -0.76
N ALA A 135 -7.53 7.45 -2.00
CA ALA A 135 -6.25 7.02 -2.56
C ALA A 135 -5.54 8.11 -3.35
N GLU A 136 -4.23 8.03 -3.37
CA GLU A 136 -3.36 8.92 -4.13
C GLU A 136 -2.28 8.11 -4.83
N LEU A 137 -1.99 8.47 -6.08
CA LEU A 137 -0.95 7.84 -6.89
C LEU A 137 0.14 8.88 -7.22
N TYR A 138 1.38 8.50 -7.00
CA TYR A 138 2.54 9.29 -7.37
C TYR A 138 3.46 8.50 -8.29
N SER A 139 4.00 9.17 -9.31
CA SER A 139 5.17 8.71 -10.04
C SER A 139 6.41 9.39 -9.48
N ALA A 140 7.51 8.66 -9.43
CA ALA A 140 8.78 9.16 -8.96
C ALA A 140 9.95 8.40 -9.60
N GLU A 141 11.16 8.85 -9.31
CA GLU A 141 12.40 8.13 -9.63
C GLU A 141 13.16 7.80 -8.34
N TYR A 142 13.58 6.57 -8.23
CA TYR A 142 14.45 6.07 -7.17
C TYR A 142 15.63 5.33 -7.79
N GLU A 143 16.86 5.78 -7.47
CA GLU A 143 18.10 5.21 -8.03
C GLU A 143 18.09 5.09 -9.56
N GLY A 144 17.50 6.06 -10.25
CA GLY A 144 17.39 6.10 -11.71
C GLY A 144 16.28 5.24 -12.31
N ALA A 145 15.52 4.53 -11.49
CA ALA A 145 14.38 3.73 -11.95
C ALA A 145 13.06 4.46 -11.68
N LYS A 146 12.14 4.39 -12.65
CA LYS A 146 10.78 4.92 -12.46
C LYS A 146 9.97 3.96 -11.60
N ILE A 147 9.31 4.53 -10.59
CA ILE A 147 8.41 3.82 -9.68
C ILE A 147 7.06 4.53 -9.61
N TYR A 148 6.04 3.77 -9.21
CA TYR A 148 4.77 4.26 -8.73
C TYR A 148 4.63 3.93 -7.25
N GLN A 149 4.14 4.93 -6.50
CA GLN A 149 3.72 4.80 -5.10
C GLN A 149 2.21 5.05 -5.05
N TYR A 150 1.46 4.04 -4.63
CA TYR A 150 0.02 4.10 -4.49
C TYR A 150 -0.31 4.05 -3.00
N PHE A 151 -0.87 5.12 -2.49
CA PHE A 151 -1.25 5.28 -1.09
C PHE A 151 -2.75 5.16 -0.95
N CYS A 152 -3.20 4.31 -0.03
CA CYS A 152 -4.61 4.16 0.31
C CYS A 152 -4.81 4.48 1.80
N TYR A 153 -5.78 5.33 2.10
CA TYR A 153 -6.18 5.71 3.45
C TYR A 153 -7.53 5.08 3.72
N VAL A 154 -7.57 4.11 4.62
CA VAL A 154 -8.76 3.32 4.94
C VAL A 154 -9.26 3.73 6.32
N GLU A 155 -10.50 4.22 6.39
CA GLU A 155 -11.21 4.58 7.61
C GLU A 155 -12.41 3.65 7.78
N PHE A 156 -12.45 2.87 8.85
CA PHE A 156 -13.63 2.06 9.17
C PHE A 156 -14.69 2.91 9.84
N LYS A 157 -15.93 2.87 9.31
CA LYS A 157 -17.01 3.76 9.74
C LYS A 157 -17.55 3.48 11.14
N GLU A 158 -17.44 2.24 11.59
CA GLU A 158 -17.95 1.78 12.89
C GLU A 158 -16.87 1.63 13.96
N ASN A 159 -15.61 1.77 13.58
CA ASN A 159 -14.46 1.54 14.42
C ASN A 159 -13.58 2.80 14.44
N ASP A 160 -12.72 2.88 15.42
CA ASP A 160 -11.78 3.99 15.60
C ASP A 160 -10.40 3.68 14.97
N GLU A 161 -10.36 2.74 14.00
CA GLU A 161 -9.14 2.34 13.33
C GLU A 161 -9.01 2.99 11.95
N PHE A 162 -7.77 3.38 11.65
CA PHE A 162 -7.35 3.93 10.37
C PHE A 162 -6.14 3.18 9.87
N PHE A 163 -6.07 2.94 8.57
CA PHE A 163 -4.92 2.30 7.96
C PHE A 163 -4.37 3.14 6.83
N TRP A 164 -3.07 3.35 6.87
CA TRP A 164 -2.31 3.88 5.76
C TRP A 164 -1.60 2.72 5.06
N VAL A 165 -2.08 2.40 3.87
CA VAL A 165 -1.56 1.30 3.06
C VAL A 165 -0.76 1.88 1.91
N THR A 166 0.42 1.31 1.68
CA THR A 166 1.31 1.74 0.62
C THR A 166 1.59 0.59 -0.33
N PHE A 167 1.55 0.84 -1.62
CA PHE A 167 2.04 -0.08 -2.64
C PHE A 167 3.15 0.59 -3.44
N SER A 168 4.27 -0.11 -3.61
CA SER A 168 5.41 0.33 -4.41
C SER A 168 5.68 -0.64 -5.54
N SER A 169 5.80 -0.14 -6.76
CA SER A 169 5.98 -1.00 -7.94
C SER A 169 6.49 -0.21 -9.14
N GLN A 170 6.91 -0.91 -10.18
CA GLN A 170 7.12 -0.30 -11.49
C GLN A 170 5.80 0.19 -12.09
N PRO A 171 5.80 1.30 -12.88
CA PRO A 171 4.58 1.86 -13.46
C PRO A 171 3.77 0.88 -14.32
N SER A 172 4.46 0.02 -15.07
CA SER A 172 3.83 -0.98 -15.93
C SER A 172 3.05 -2.04 -15.14
N TYR A 173 3.62 -2.51 -14.04
CA TYR A 173 2.95 -3.46 -13.14
C TYR A 173 1.76 -2.81 -12.46
N MET A 174 1.95 -1.62 -11.85
CA MET A 174 0.89 -0.90 -11.15
C MET A 174 -0.32 -0.67 -12.05
N LYS A 175 -0.11 -0.10 -13.25
CA LYS A 175 -1.19 0.16 -14.23
C LYS A 175 -1.98 -1.08 -14.61
N LYS A 176 -1.31 -2.23 -14.73
CA LYS A 176 -1.95 -3.49 -15.10
C LYS A 176 -2.77 -4.09 -13.95
N ASN A 177 -2.39 -3.80 -12.71
CA ASN A 177 -2.88 -4.52 -11.52
C ASN A 177 -3.70 -3.66 -10.56
N PHE A 178 -4.10 -2.43 -10.90
CA PHE A 178 -4.89 -1.58 -9.98
C PHE A 178 -6.11 -2.31 -9.41
N LYS A 179 -6.89 -2.99 -10.24
CA LYS A 179 -8.08 -3.73 -9.77
C LYS A 179 -7.75 -4.82 -8.74
N MET A 180 -6.60 -5.45 -8.87
CA MET A 180 -6.15 -6.44 -7.90
C MET A 180 -5.74 -5.76 -6.59
N LEU A 181 -5.00 -4.63 -6.63
CA LEU A 181 -4.61 -3.87 -5.43
C LEU A 181 -5.83 -3.31 -4.71
N GLU A 182 -6.80 -2.78 -5.44
CA GLU A 182 -8.06 -2.28 -4.90
C GLU A 182 -8.89 -3.41 -4.25
N LYS A 183 -8.89 -4.61 -4.86
CA LYS A 183 -9.53 -5.79 -4.27
C LYS A 183 -8.87 -6.22 -2.96
N ILE A 184 -7.55 -6.07 -2.82
CA ILE A 184 -6.85 -6.30 -1.55
C ILE A 184 -7.38 -5.33 -0.49
N ILE A 185 -7.44 -4.03 -0.79
CA ILE A 185 -7.96 -3.01 0.14
C ILE A 185 -9.43 -3.25 0.49
N ASP A 186 -10.23 -3.64 -0.48
CA ASP A 186 -11.66 -3.94 -0.25
C ASP A 186 -11.86 -5.16 0.67
N SER A 187 -10.91 -6.09 0.69
CA SER A 187 -10.92 -7.26 1.56
C SER A 187 -10.58 -6.97 3.03
N PHE A 188 -10.18 -5.74 3.39
CA PHE A 188 -9.88 -5.36 4.76
C PHE A 188 -11.13 -5.49 5.64
N GLU A 189 -11.01 -6.18 6.77
CA GLU A 189 -12.07 -6.43 7.72
C GLU A 189 -11.52 -6.37 9.15
N ILE A 190 -12.19 -5.65 10.06
CA ILE A 190 -11.88 -5.71 11.49
C ILE A 190 -12.70 -6.83 12.11
N GLU A 191 -12.02 -7.84 12.63
CA GLU A 191 -12.70 -8.91 13.36
C GLU A 191 -13.20 -8.39 14.71
N LYS A 192 -14.51 -8.51 14.94
CA LYS A 192 -15.06 -8.20 16.25
C LYS A 192 -14.44 -9.18 17.25
N GLY A 193 -13.67 -8.64 18.20
CA GLY A 193 -13.09 -9.47 19.25
C GLY A 193 -14.18 -10.33 19.88
N GLY A 194 -14.04 -11.65 19.79
CA GLY A 194 -14.92 -12.52 20.53
C GLY A 194 -14.82 -12.17 22.01
N GLU A 195 -15.94 -11.86 22.64
CA GLU A 195 -16.03 -11.74 24.09
C GLU A 195 -15.37 -12.99 24.71
N LYS A 196 -14.25 -12.77 25.42
CA LYS A 196 -13.62 -13.81 26.22
C LYS A 196 -14.25 -13.86 27.58
#